data_c87bd5dae5a6a089c79d19be2eeae0c7
#
_entry.id   c87bd5dae5a6a089c79d19be2eeae0c7
#
_cell.length_a   1.000
_cell.length_b   1.000
_cell.length_c   1.000
_cell.angle_alpha   90.00
_cell.angle_beta   90.00
_cell.angle_gamma   90.00
#
_symmetry.space_group_name_H-M   'P 1'
#
loop_
_entity.id
_entity.type
_entity.pdbx_description
1 polymer ?
#
loop_
_entity_poly.entity_id
_entity_poly.type
_entity_poly.pdbx_seq_one_letter_code
_entity_poly.pdbx_strand_id
1 'polypeptide(L)'
;MELENQVAGSAILQPPMRKAKFAIGQVVKHRIYPFRGVIFDVDPIFANTEEWLASIPEEVRPRRDQPFYHLLAENAQTTYVAYVSEQNLLADDTGKPVSHPQVPHFFKELKRGHYVSRERALH
;
A
#
# COMPACT_ATOMS: atom_id res chain seq x y z
N MET A 1 -34.62 -12.90 14.04
CA MET A 1 -33.93 -12.48 13.76
C MET A 1 -33.67 -12.24 13.57
N GLU A 2 -33.43 -12.47 13.67
CA GLU A 2 -32.69 -11.99 13.44
C GLU A 2 -32.20 -11.69 13.25
N LEU A 3 -32.32 -12.02 13.29
CA LEU A 3 -31.53 -11.51 13.09
C LEU A 3 -31.07 -11.30 13.15
N GLU A 4 -30.98 -11.50 13.36
CA GLU A 4 -30.17 -11.06 13.36
C GLU A 4 -29.71 -10.89 13.18
N ASN A 5 -30.10 -11.16 13.25
CA ASN A 5 -29.34 -10.79 13.01
C ASN A 5 -29.17 -10.45 12.72
N GLN A 6 -29.16 -10.39 12.69
CA GLN A 6 -28.63 -9.87 12.33
C GLN A 6 -28.15 -9.46 12.16
N VAL A 7 -28.29 -9.56 12.32
CA VAL A 7 -27.50 -9.05 12.10
C VAL A 7 -27.16 -8.83 12.05
N ALA A 8 -27.37 -8.77 12.41
CA ALA A 8 -26.63 -8.50 12.24
C ALA A 8 -26.52 -8.29 11.84
N GLY A 9 -26.32 -8.11 11.69
CA GLY A 9 -25.70 -7.84 11.21
C GLY A 9 -25.45 -7.31 10.83
N SER A 10 -25.54 -6.89 10.83
CA SER A 10 -25.02 -6.24 10.12
C SER A 10 -23.82 -5.96 9.96
N ALA A 11 -23.31 -5.50 10.54
CA ALA A 11 -21.88 -5.32 10.47
C ALA A 11 -21.21 -6.41 9.81
N ILE A 12 -21.84 -7.45 9.79
CA ILE A 12 -21.27 -8.55 9.14
C ILE A 12 -21.42 -8.54 7.69
N LEU A 13 -22.07 -7.59 7.17
CA LEU A 13 -22.20 -7.47 5.75
C LEU A 13 -20.93 -6.99 5.11
N GLN A 14 -19.98 -6.53 5.90
CA GLN A 14 -18.69 -6.10 5.40
C GLN A 14 -17.61 -6.95 6.03
N PRO A 15 -16.55 -7.26 5.26
CA PRO A 15 -15.41 -7.90 5.88
C PRO A 15 -14.87 -7.01 6.98
N PRO A 16 -14.27 -7.58 8.01
CA PRO A 16 -13.67 -6.77 9.05
C PRO A 16 -12.71 -5.77 8.44
N MET A 17 -12.89 -4.51 8.78
CA MET A 17 -12.01 -3.47 8.29
C MET A 17 -10.70 -3.57 9.03
N ARG A 18 -9.68 -4.03 8.35
CA ARG A 18 -8.36 -4.02 8.92
C ARG A 18 -7.81 -2.63 8.80
N LYS A 19 -7.30 -2.14 9.91
CA LYS A 19 -6.64 -0.87 9.90
C LYS A 19 -5.34 -1.00 9.11
N ALA A 20 -5.13 -0.11 8.17
CA ALA A 20 -3.90 -0.11 7.40
C ALA A 20 -2.73 0.24 8.31
N LYS A 21 -1.67 -0.55 8.23
CA LYS A 21 -0.50 -0.37 9.07
C LYS A 21 0.36 0.80 8.62
N PHE A 22 0.34 1.08 7.32
CA PHE A 22 1.16 2.13 6.73
C PHE A 22 0.28 3.22 6.13
N ALA A 23 0.82 4.42 5.98
CA ALA A 23 0.08 5.58 5.52
C ALA A 23 0.62 6.10 4.20
N ILE A 24 -0.23 6.82 3.45
CA ILE A 24 0.20 7.55 2.25
C ILE A 24 1.32 8.51 2.65
N GLY A 25 2.40 8.51 1.88
CA GLY A 25 3.58 9.32 2.17
C GLY A 25 4.66 8.57 2.94
N GLN A 26 4.34 7.43 3.49
CA GLN A 26 5.32 6.64 4.23
C GLN A 26 6.22 5.89 3.27
N VAL A 27 7.51 5.83 3.59
CA VAL A 27 8.47 5.05 2.81
C VAL A 27 8.55 3.66 3.41
N VAL A 28 8.45 2.67 2.54
CA VAL A 28 8.46 1.26 2.94
C VAL A 28 9.45 0.49 2.06
N LYS A 29 9.79 -0.70 2.48
CA LYS A 29 10.65 -1.60 1.71
C LYS A 29 10.03 -2.98 1.69
N HIS A 30 10.29 -3.74 0.64
CA HIS A 30 9.84 -5.13 0.57
C HIS A 30 10.69 -5.95 1.53
N ARG A 31 10.07 -6.89 2.22
CA ARG A 31 10.78 -7.68 3.22
C ARG A 31 11.70 -8.72 2.59
N ILE A 32 11.53 -9.03 1.31
CA ILE A 32 12.33 -10.05 0.63
C ILE A 32 13.09 -9.47 -0.56
N TYR A 33 12.39 -8.77 -1.46
CA TYR A 33 12.99 -8.26 -2.68
C TYR A 33 13.68 -6.91 -2.43
N PRO A 34 14.74 -6.61 -3.18
CA PRO A 34 15.56 -5.41 -2.89
C PRO A 34 14.98 -4.14 -3.52
N PHE A 35 13.80 -3.74 -3.09
CA PHE A 35 13.22 -2.47 -3.52
C PHE A 35 12.52 -1.77 -2.38
N ARG A 36 12.35 -0.47 -2.55
CA ARG A 36 11.67 0.38 -1.59
C ARG A 36 10.82 1.39 -2.36
N GLY A 37 9.95 2.09 -1.68
CA GLY A 37 9.12 3.07 -2.35
C GLY A 37 8.29 3.87 -1.37
N VAL A 38 7.63 4.90 -1.90
CA VAL A 38 6.71 5.71 -1.12
C VAL A 38 5.28 5.33 -1.49
N ILE A 39 4.43 5.19 -0.48
CA ILE A 39 3.04 4.83 -0.66
C ILE A 39 2.27 6.04 -1.18
N PHE A 40 1.59 5.88 -2.32
CA PHE A 40 0.75 6.96 -2.84
C PHE A 40 -0.73 6.60 -2.90
N ASP A 41 -1.08 5.33 -2.65
CA ASP A 41 -2.48 4.92 -2.57
C ASP A 41 -2.59 3.63 -1.79
N VAL A 42 -3.76 3.38 -1.21
CA VAL A 42 -4.01 2.21 -0.37
C VAL A 42 -5.35 1.60 -0.75
N ASP A 43 -5.36 0.30 -1.01
CA ASP A 43 -6.59 -0.47 -1.19
C ASP A 43 -6.83 -1.26 0.09
N PRO A 44 -8.04 -1.19 0.68
CA PRO A 44 -8.29 -1.91 1.93
C PRO A 44 -8.19 -3.41 1.80
N ILE A 45 -8.47 -3.94 0.61
CA ILE A 45 -8.31 -5.37 0.29
C ILE A 45 -7.81 -5.47 -1.14
N PHE A 46 -7.43 -6.66 -1.54
CA PHE A 46 -6.93 -6.91 -2.90
C PHE A 46 -7.88 -6.37 -3.97
N ALA A 47 -7.37 -5.57 -4.88
CA ALA A 47 -8.13 -4.93 -5.94
C ALA A 47 -7.36 -4.92 -7.26
N ASN A 48 -6.90 -6.09 -7.69
CA ASN A 48 -6.20 -6.25 -8.95
C ASN A 48 -6.72 -7.54 -9.60
N THR A 49 -6.09 -7.99 -10.68
CA THR A 49 -6.60 -9.15 -11.41
C THR A 49 -6.11 -10.46 -10.81
N GLU A 50 -6.87 -11.51 -11.06
CA GLU A 50 -6.46 -12.84 -10.64
C GLU A 50 -5.16 -13.25 -11.33
N GLU A 51 -4.99 -12.86 -12.58
CA GLU A 51 -3.76 -13.14 -13.34
C GLU A 51 -2.56 -12.51 -12.67
N TRP A 52 -2.71 -11.28 -12.20
CA TRP A 52 -1.62 -10.59 -11.50
C TRP A 52 -1.25 -11.37 -10.24
N LEU A 53 -2.24 -11.77 -9.45
CA LEU A 53 -2.01 -12.50 -8.22
C LEU A 53 -1.33 -13.84 -8.49
N ALA A 54 -1.80 -14.55 -9.50
CA ALA A 54 -1.25 -15.86 -9.87
C ALA A 54 0.18 -15.74 -10.39
N SER A 55 0.58 -14.57 -10.90
CA SER A 55 1.94 -14.35 -11.39
C SER A 55 2.97 -14.23 -10.28
N ILE A 56 2.51 -14.01 -9.05
CA ILE A 56 3.43 -13.87 -7.92
C ILE A 56 3.89 -15.27 -7.49
N PRO A 57 5.19 -15.45 -7.26
CA PRO A 57 5.69 -16.74 -6.78
C PRO A 57 4.95 -17.18 -5.52
N GLU A 58 4.64 -18.44 -5.44
CA GLU A 58 3.81 -18.99 -4.37
C GLU A 58 4.35 -18.65 -2.98
N GLU A 59 5.67 -18.62 -2.84
CA GLU A 59 6.34 -18.37 -1.56
C GLU A 59 6.05 -16.99 -1.00
N VAL A 60 5.74 -16.02 -1.87
CA VAL A 60 5.47 -14.65 -1.44
C VAL A 60 4.07 -14.20 -1.85
N ARG A 61 3.25 -15.12 -2.36
CA ARG A 61 1.88 -14.78 -2.79
C ARG A 61 1.05 -14.44 -1.57
N PRO A 62 0.47 -13.23 -1.53
CA PRO A 62 -0.23 -12.76 -0.35
C PRO A 62 -1.65 -13.24 -0.26
N ARG A 63 -2.20 -13.18 0.94
CA ARG A 63 -3.63 -13.32 1.14
C ARG A 63 -4.31 -12.07 0.63
N ARG A 64 -5.56 -12.23 0.19
CA ARG A 64 -6.34 -11.15 -0.39
C ARG A 64 -6.99 -10.23 0.63
N ASP A 65 -7.19 -10.71 1.85
CA ASP A 65 -7.97 -10.02 2.88
C ASP A 65 -7.12 -9.11 3.75
N GLN A 66 -6.33 -8.28 3.12
CA GLN A 66 -5.45 -7.35 3.81
C GLN A 66 -5.24 -6.11 2.95
N PRO A 67 -4.75 -5.01 3.52
CA PRO A 67 -4.44 -3.83 2.72
C PRO A 67 -3.35 -4.11 1.70
N PHE A 68 -3.51 -3.50 0.54
CA PHE A 68 -2.51 -3.49 -0.53
C PHE A 68 -2.13 -2.05 -0.81
N TYR A 69 -0.87 -1.83 -1.13
CA TYR A 69 -0.33 -0.49 -1.25
C TYR A 69 0.24 -0.26 -2.64
N HIS A 70 -0.04 0.91 -3.18
CA HIS A 70 0.52 1.36 -4.45
C HIS A 70 1.76 2.19 -4.14
N LEU A 71 2.89 1.79 -4.66
CA LEU A 71 4.18 2.41 -4.36
C LEU A 71 4.78 3.06 -5.59
N LEU A 72 5.35 4.24 -5.38
CA LEU A 72 6.35 4.76 -6.31
C LEU A 72 7.66 4.13 -5.88
N ALA A 73 8.09 3.11 -6.62
CA ALA A 73 9.16 2.21 -6.18
C ALA A 73 10.46 2.43 -6.93
N GLU A 74 11.54 2.05 -6.28
CA GLU A 74 12.87 2.09 -6.88
C GLU A 74 13.67 0.89 -6.43
N ASN A 75 14.56 0.44 -7.31
CA ASN A 75 15.61 -0.52 -6.95
C ASN A 75 16.93 0.03 -7.45
N ALA A 76 17.99 -0.79 -7.44
CA ALA A 76 19.31 -0.31 -7.84
C ALA A 76 19.39 0.06 -9.33
N GLN A 77 18.46 -0.44 -10.15
CA GLN A 77 18.53 -0.27 -11.60
C GLN A 77 17.48 0.68 -12.17
N THR A 78 16.30 0.73 -11.57
CA THR A 78 15.20 1.45 -12.22
C THR A 78 14.14 1.89 -11.21
N THR A 79 13.15 2.63 -11.72
CA THR A 79 11.96 3.04 -10.95
C THR A 79 10.72 2.47 -11.63
N TYR A 80 9.68 2.22 -10.84
CA TYR A 80 8.44 1.64 -11.35
C TYR A 80 7.32 1.84 -10.33
N VAL A 81 6.12 1.43 -10.70
CA VAL A 81 4.99 1.41 -9.76
C VAL A 81 4.79 -0.02 -9.30
N ALA A 82 4.74 -0.23 -8.00
CA ALA A 82 4.57 -1.55 -7.43
C ALA A 82 3.25 -1.63 -6.65
N TYR A 83 2.67 -2.81 -6.64
CA TYR A 83 1.44 -3.10 -5.88
C TYR A 83 1.80 -4.21 -4.89
N VAL A 84 1.77 -3.91 -3.59
CA VAL A 84 2.35 -4.80 -2.59
C VAL A 84 1.42 -4.95 -1.40
N SER A 85 1.26 -6.19 -0.95
CA SER A 85 0.44 -6.49 0.22
C SER A 85 1.14 -6.03 1.50
N GLU A 86 0.35 -5.72 2.49
CA GLU A 86 0.86 -5.27 3.79
C GLU A 86 1.84 -6.27 4.40
N GLN A 87 1.55 -7.56 4.26
CA GLN A 87 2.40 -8.60 4.88
C GLN A 87 3.81 -8.63 4.31
N ASN A 88 4.00 -8.08 3.11
CA ASN A 88 5.30 -8.09 2.45
C ASN A 88 6.06 -6.78 2.59
N LEU A 89 5.58 -5.86 3.42
CA LEU A 89 6.21 -4.55 3.59
C LEU A 89 6.73 -4.35 5.00
N LEU A 90 7.81 -3.61 5.08
CA LEU A 90 8.40 -3.12 6.33
C LEU A 90 8.60 -1.62 6.20
N ALA A 91 8.52 -0.92 7.32
CA ALA A 91 8.84 0.51 7.31
C ALA A 91 10.31 0.69 6.93
N ASP A 92 10.58 1.69 6.09
CA ASP A 92 11.94 2.10 5.78
C ASP A 92 12.23 3.36 6.60
N ASP A 93 13.04 3.21 7.62
CA ASP A 93 13.32 4.30 8.55
C ASP A 93 14.70 4.92 8.33
N THR A 94 15.27 4.74 7.14
CA THR A 94 16.55 5.37 6.80
C THR A 94 16.43 6.87 6.61
N GLY A 95 15.23 7.37 6.31
CA GLY A 95 15.03 8.78 6.02
C GLY A 95 15.47 9.20 4.63
N LYS A 96 15.94 8.28 3.81
CA LYS A 96 16.44 8.60 2.48
C LYS A 96 15.31 8.90 1.52
N PRO A 97 15.47 9.88 0.63
CA PRO A 97 14.45 10.15 -0.41
C PRO A 97 14.26 8.98 -1.34
N VAL A 98 13.08 8.91 -1.94
CA VAL A 98 12.77 7.97 -3.01
C VAL A 98 13.01 8.68 -4.33
N SER A 99 13.82 8.08 -5.19
CA SER A 99 14.23 8.70 -6.45
C SER A 99 13.33 8.27 -7.59
N HIS A 100 12.06 8.61 -7.51
CA HIS A 100 11.07 8.26 -8.54
C HIS A 100 10.55 9.55 -9.17
N PRO A 101 10.48 9.61 -10.53
CA PRO A 101 10.08 10.85 -11.21
C PRO A 101 8.67 11.31 -10.90
N GLN A 102 7.79 10.43 -10.46
CA GLN A 102 6.42 10.80 -10.13
C GLN A 102 6.24 11.37 -8.73
N VAL A 103 7.28 11.34 -7.90
CA VAL A 103 7.17 11.85 -6.53
C VAL A 103 6.62 13.27 -6.48
N PRO A 104 7.11 14.22 -7.30
CA PRO A 104 6.59 15.59 -7.24
C PRO A 104 5.11 15.73 -7.65
N HIS A 105 4.55 14.74 -8.34
CA HIS A 105 3.13 14.80 -8.70
C HIS A 105 2.23 14.54 -7.51
N PHE A 106 2.69 13.74 -6.55
CA PHE A 106 1.87 13.34 -5.42
C PHE A 106 2.27 14.04 -4.13
N PHE A 107 3.52 14.47 -4.03
CA PHE A 107 4.06 15.00 -2.77
C PHE A 107 4.77 16.31 -2.99
N LYS A 108 4.66 17.20 -2.00
CA LYS A 108 5.27 18.53 -2.11
C LYS A 108 6.61 18.61 -1.39
N GLU A 109 6.86 17.73 -0.43
CA GLU A 109 8.13 17.75 0.30
C GLU A 109 8.32 16.48 1.08
N LEU A 110 9.56 16.22 1.46
CA LEU A 110 9.92 15.14 2.37
C LEU A 110 10.23 15.77 3.70
N LYS A 111 9.53 15.36 4.75
CA LYS A 111 9.67 15.97 6.06
C LYS A 111 9.87 14.87 7.09
N ARG A 112 11.06 14.82 7.69
CA ARG A 112 11.40 13.84 8.71
C ARG A 112 11.17 12.40 8.24
N GLY A 113 11.57 12.12 7.00
CA GLY A 113 11.44 10.77 6.46
C GLY A 113 10.04 10.40 5.98
N HIS A 114 9.12 11.35 5.95
CA HIS A 114 7.74 11.13 5.55
C HIS A 114 7.36 12.13 4.47
N TYR A 115 6.79 11.66 3.39
CA TYR A 115 6.39 12.55 2.29
C TYR A 115 5.05 13.19 2.60
N VAL A 116 4.98 14.50 2.35
CA VAL A 116 3.77 15.28 2.60
C VAL A 116 3.00 15.39 1.31
N SER A 117 1.75 14.93 1.32
CA SER A 117 0.89 14.95 0.14
C SER A 117 0.61 16.36 -0.32
N ARG A 118 0.46 16.52 -1.63
CA ARG A 118 0.03 17.78 -2.18
C ARG A 118 -1.41 18.02 -1.81
N GLU A 119 -1.69 19.23 -1.42
CA GLU A 119 -3.04 19.64 -1.14
C GLU A 119 -3.78 19.70 -2.46
N ARG A 120 -4.88 18.98 -2.54
CA ARG A 120 -5.71 19.08 -3.73
C ARG A 120 -6.55 20.31 -3.60
N ALA A 121 -6.64 21.04 -4.70
CA ALA A 121 -7.58 22.12 -4.75
C ALA A 121 -8.97 21.52 -4.67
N LEU A 122 -9.74 21.99 -3.75
CA LEU A 122 -11.10 21.53 -3.59
C LEU A 122 -12.02 22.42 -4.41
N HIS A 123 -12.70 21.82 -5.30
CA HIS A 123 -13.57 22.58 -6.19
C HIS A 123 -14.92 21.95 -6.31
#